data_1145bc8cd8c64202a1527ac8e6e5403b
#
_entry.id   1145bc8cd8c64202a1527ac8e6e5403b
#
_cell.length_a   1.000
_cell.length_b   1.000
_cell.length_c   1.000
_cell.angle_alpha   90.00
_cell.angle_beta   90.00
_cell.angle_gamma   90.00
#
_symmetry.space_group_name_H-M   'P 1'
#
loop_
_entity.id
_entity.type
_entity.pdbx_description
1 polymer ?
#
loop_
_entity_poly.entity_id
_entity_poly.type
_entity_poly.pdbx_seq_one_letter_code
_entity_poly.pdbx_strand_id
1 'polypeptide(L)'
;VDITPEFNPLRIPSDRRLNRIAGPSSLIIFGVTGDLSRKKLMPAVYDLANRGLLPPGFALIGFARRDWEDQDFEQVVYEAVKQYSRTKFDEDVWRQLAQGIRFVQGTFDDDEAFQTLKDITEELDRERGTMGNHAFYLSIPPKSFPLVTEQLRRSGLADQKEGHWRRVVIEKPFGSDLTTARELNAVVESVFPPDSVFRIDHYLGKETVQNILALRFANQLYEPLWNANYVDHVQITMAEDIGVGGRAGYYDGIGAARDVIQNHLLQLLALTAMEEPVAFDASSLRDEKEKVLSAVRLPKDLSTATARGQYAGGWQGGEEVVGFLDEDGMDPESLTETYAAMRLDINTRRWSGVPFYLRAGKRLGRRVTEIAVVFKRAPQNLFAEDQTSALGQNALVIRVQPDEGVTIRFGSKVPGAGMQVRDVTMDFGYGHAFTEASPEAYERLILDVLLGDPPLFPRHQEVELSWKILDPIEEFWRTQGQPEQYRPGTWGPASADELLARDGRTWRRP
;
A
#
# COMPACT_ATOMS: atom_id res chain seq x y z
N VAL A 1 -9.07 -8.43 42.31
CA VAL A 1 -9.81 -7.87 41.16
C VAL A 1 -10.76 -8.96 40.74
N ASP A 2 -12.04 -8.80 41.06
CA ASP A 2 -13.09 -9.68 40.59
C ASP A 2 -13.14 -9.63 39.08
N ILE A 3 -12.64 -10.65 38.41
CA ILE A 3 -12.74 -10.79 36.95
C ILE A 3 -14.15 -11.33 36.68
N THR A 4 -15.08 -10.43 36.42
CA THR A 4 -16.40 -10.81 35.95
C THR A 4 -16.30 -11.54 34.61
N PRO A 5 -17.18 -12.52 34.30
CA PRO A 5 -17.15 -13.27 33.04
C PRO A 5 -17.23 -12.42 31.76
N GLU A 6 -17.62 -11.16 31.89
CA GLU A 6 -17.74 -10.21 30.76
C GLU A 6 -16.44 -9.49 30.41
N PHE A 7 -15.40 -9.59 31.26
CA PHE A 7 -14.15 -8.89 31.06
C PHE A 7 -13.13 -9.77 30.34
N ASN A 8 -12.96 -9.54 29.04
CA ASN A 8 -11.89 -10.17 28.26
C ASN A 8 -10.76 -9.14 28.00
N PRO A 9 -9.59 -9.28 28.64
CA PRO A 9 -8.47 -8.35 28.44
C PRO A 9 -8.02 -8.23 26.99
N LEU A 10 -8.21 -9.27 26.16
CA LEU A 10 -7.90 -9.26 24.73
C LEU A 10 -8.82 -8.34 23.91
N ARG A 11 -9.90 -7.84 24.51
CA ARG A 11 -10.86 -6.93 23.90
C ARG A 11 -10.79 -5.51 24.44
N ILE A 12 -9.82 -5.18 25.26
CA ILE A 12 -9.64 -3.81 25.77
C ILE A 12 -9.05 -2.95 24.64
N PRO A 13 -9.76 -1.94 24.13
CA PRO A 13 -9.30 -1.10 23.02
C PRO A 13 -7.99 -0.38 23.31
N SER A 14 -7.70 -0.09 24.57
CA SER A 14 -6.48 0.59 25.00
C SER A 14 -5.28 -0.32 25.23
N ASP A 15 -5.48 -1.65 25.35
CA ASP A 15 -4.39 -2.59 25.55
C ASP A 15 -3.89 -3.13 24.19
N ARG A 16 -2.81 -2.55 23.70
CA ARG A 16 -2.21 -2.92 22.41
C ARG A 16 -1.06 -3.92 22.51
N ARG A 17 -0.81 -4.46 23.70
CA ARG A 17 0.26 -5.47 23.92
C ARG A 17 -0.08 -6.83 23.33
N LEU A 18 -1.37 -7.13 23.19
CA LEU A 18 -1.88 -8.38 22.63
C LEU A 18 -2.64 -8.12 21.33
N ASN A 19 -2.66 -9.12 20.47
CA ASN A 19 -3.48 -9.08 19.26
C ASN A 19 -4.96 -8.96 19.64
N ARG A 20 -5.65 -8.00 19.06
CA ARG A 20 -7.08 -7.79 19.26
C ARG A 20 -7.86 -8.83 18.45
N ILE A 21 -8.89 -9.40 19.06
CA ILE A 21 -9.83 -10.32 18.40
C ILE A 21 -11.00 -9.52 17.87
N ALA A 22 -11.38 -9.74 16.60
CA ALA A 22 -12.55 -9.13 16.01
C ALA A 22 -13.83 -9.57 16.76
N GLY A 23 -14.76 -8.63 16.92
CA GLY A 23 -16.09 -8.92 17.47
C GLY A 23 -17.00 -9.61 16.45
N PRO A 24 -18.21 -10.01 16.88
CA PRO A 24 -19.22 -10.61 16.01
C PRO A 24 -19.41 -9.77 14.74
N SER A 25 -19.28 -10.42 13.57
CA SER A 25 -19.32 -9.71 12.28
C SER A 25 -19.36 -10.64 11.09
N SER A 26 -19.63 -10.07 9.92
CA SER A 26 -19.50 -10.73 8.63
C SER A 26 -18.70 -9.87 7.65
N LEU A 27 -18.10 -10.51 6.66
CA LEU A 27 -17.45 -9.87 5.51
C LEU A 27 -18.18 -10.28 4.23
N ILE A 28 -18.69 -9.31 3.50
CA ILE A 28 -19.34 -9.49 2.21
C ILE A 28 -18.39 -9.00 1.13
N ILE A 29 -18.01 -9.88 0.19
CA ILE A 29 -17.09 -9.57 -0.90
C ILE A 29 -17.85 -9.49 -2.21
N PHE A 30 -17.97 -8.29 -2.76
CA PHE A 30 -18.46 -8.06 -4.12
C PHE A 30 -17.34 -8.30 -5.13
N GLY A 31 -17.65 -9.04 -6.21
CA GLY A 31 -16.63 -9.44 -7.17
C GLY A 31 -15.72 -10.57 -6.65
N VAL A 32 -16.27 -11.45 -5.86
CA VAL A 32 -15.54 -12.51 -5.14
C VAL A 32 -14.84 -13.52 -6.07
N THR A 33 -15.21 -13.59 -7.35
CA THR A 33 -14.59 -14.48 -8.34
C THR A 33 -13.26 -13.94 -8.91
N GLY A 34 -12.85 -12.73 -8.52
CA GLY A 34 -11.63 -12.11 -8.99
C GLY A 34 -10.35 -12.68 -8.35
N ASP A 35 -9.21 -12.41 -8.99
CA ASP A 35 -7.90 -12.87 -8.54
C ASP A 35 -7.51 -12.36 -7.14
N LEU A 36 -7.86 -11.11 -6.81
CA LEU A 36 -7.60 -10.55 -5.48
C LEU A 36 -8.30 -11.36 -4.39
N SER A 37 -9.58 -11.67 -4.58
CA SER A 37 -10.36 -12.46 -3.64
C SER A 37 -9.73 -13.84 -3.42
N ARG A 38 -9.41 -14.53 -4.51
CA ARG A 38 -8.85 -15.88 -4.46
C ARG A 38 -7.44 -15.94 -3.88
N LYS A 39 -6.56 -15.01 -4.29
CA LYS A 39 -5.14 -15.07 -3.93
C LYS A 39 -4.82 -14.36 -2.61
N LYS A 40 -5.68 -13.46 -2.16
CA LYS A 40 -5.41 -12.58 -1.01
C LYS A 40 -6.51 -12.60 0.05
N LEU A 41 -7.77 -12.32 -0.32
CA LEU A 41 -8.83 -12.12 0.67
C LEU A 41 -9.27 -13.42 1.33
N MET A 42 -9.56 -14.47 0.56
CA MET A 42 -9.96 -15.77 1.09
C MET A 42 -8.88 -16.38 1.97
N PRO A 43 -7.60 -16.45 1.55
CA PRO A 43 -6.52 -16.92 2.40
C PRO A 43 -6.34 -16.09 3.67
N ALA A 44 -6.45 -14.76 3.58
CA ALA A 44 -6.32 -13.86 4.74
C ALA A 44 -7.42 -14.11 5.79
N VAL A 45 -8.65 -14.32 5.37
CA VAL A 45 -9.76 -14.67 6.28
C VAL A 45 -9.48 -15.99 7.01
N TYR A 46 -9.02 -17.02 6.29
CA TYR A 46 -8.65 -18.29 6.91
C TYR A 46 -7.48 -18.13 7.88
N ASP A 47 -6.42 -17.43 7.48
CA ASP A 47 -5.25 -17.23 8.32
C ASP A 47 -5.60 -16.47 9.62
N LEU A 48 -6.49 -15.47 9.54
CA LEU A 48 -7.04 -14.80 10.72
C LEU A 48 -7.83 -15.76 11.62
N ALA A 49 -8.68 -16.62 11.04
CA ALA A 49 -9.41 -17.64 11.80
C ALA A 49 -8.48 -18.62 12.47
N ASN A 50 -7.46 -19.11 11.75
CA ASN A 50 -6.48 -20.07 12.27
C ASN A 50 -5.59 -19.47 13.37
N ARG A 51 -5.36 -18.16 13.35
CA ARG A 51 -4.67 -17.43 14.43
C ARG A 51 -5.58 -17.11 15.63
N GLY A 52 -6.86 -17.47 15.57
CA GLY A 52 -7.84 -17.20 16.64
C GLY A 52 -8.24 -15.70 16.73
N LEU A 53 -8.12 -14.95 15.65
CA LEU A 53 -8.40 -13.50 15.62
C LEU A 53 -9.81 -13.16 15.10
N LEU A 54 -10.55 -14.14 14.60
CA LEU A 54 -11.95 -14.01 14.21
C LEU A 54 -12.90 -14.61 15.27
N PRO A 55 -14.12 -14.07 15.41
CA PRO A 55 -15.12 -14.65 16.29
C PRO A 55 -15.59 -16.01 15.77
N PRO A 56 -16.03 -16.93 16.64
CA PRO A 56 -16.50 -18.26 16.21
C PRO A 56 -17.66 -18.22 15.22
N GLY A 57 -18.53 -17.23 15.32
CA GLY A 57 -19.68 -17.02 14.44
C GLY A 57 -19.40 -16.16 13.20
N PHE A 58 -18.12 -15.87 12.89
CA PHE A 58 -17.77 -15.09 11.69
C PHE A 58 -18.36 -15.71 10.43
N ALA A 59 -18.88 -14.85 9.54
CA ALA A 59 -19.46 -15.26 8.26
C ALA A 59 -18.76 -14.58 7.09
N LEU A 60 -18.57 -15.33 6.01
CA LEU A 60 -18.01 -14.89 4.75
C LEU A 60 -19.05 -15.04 3.65
N ILE A 61 -19.45 -13.95 3.01
CA ILE A 61 -20.46 -13.95 1.97
C ILE A 61 -19.82 -13.49 0.66
N GLY A 62 -19.96 -14.29 -0.39
CA GLY A 62 -19.55 -13.93 -1.74
C GLY A 62 -20.71 -13.43 -2.56
N PHE A 63 -20.50 -12.39 -3.37
CA PHE A 63 -21.47 -11.85 -4.32
C PHE A 63 -20.85 -11.79 -5.71
N ALA A 64 -21.41 -12.50 -6.68
CA ALA A 64 -20.98 -12.49 -8.06
C ALA A 64 -22.07 -13.02 -9.03
N ARG A 65 -21.80 -12.90 -10.32
CA ARG A 65 -22.72 -13.34 -11.39
C ARG A 65 -22.68 -14.85 -11.66
N ARG A 66 -21.79 -15.61 -11.00
CA ARG A 66 -21.66 -17.05 -11.23
C ARG A 66 -22.92 -17.78 -10.76
N ASP A 67 -23.30 -18.79 -11.50
CA ASP A 67 -24.36 -19.70 -11.12
C ASP A 67 -23.80 -20.75 -10.15
N TRP A 68 -23.61 -20.31 -8.90
CA TRP A 68 -23.08 -21.10 -7.79
C TRP A 68 -24.07 -21.16 -6.64
N GLU A 69 -24.08 -22.30 -5.99
CA GLU A 69 -24.65 -22.45 -4.64
C GLU A 69 -23.57 -22.24 -3.56
N ASP A 70 -23.99 -22.23 -2.29
CA ASP A 70 -23.06 -22.07 -1.15
C ASP A 70 -21.94 -23.11 -1.17
N GLN A 71 -22.22 -24.35 -1.56
CA GLN A 71 -21.26 -25.45 -1.63
C GLN A 71 -20.19 -25.21 -2.73
N ASP A 72 -20.58 -24.66 -3.86
CA ASP A 72 -19.65 -24.34 -4.95
C ASP A 72 -18.67 -23.26 -4.48
N PHE A 73 -19.21 -22.24 -3.84
CA PHE A 73 -18.37 -21.16 -3.30
C PHE A 73 -17.47 -21.63 -2.15
N GLU A 74 -18.00 -22.48 -1.25
CA GLU A 74 -17.20 -23.10 -0.19
C GLU A 74 -16.01 -23.86 -0.76
N GLN A 75 -16.22 -24.64 -1.85
CA GLN A 75 -15.13 -25.36 -2.52
C GLN A 75 -14.10 -24.43 -3.12
N VAL A 76 -14.51 -23.33 -3.74
CA VAL A 76 -13.58 -22.30 -4.28
C VAL A 76 -12.75 -21.66 -3.17
N VAL A 77 -13.35 -21.33 -2.03
CA VAL A 77 -12.64 -20.81 -0.86
C VAL A 77 -11.65 -21.84 -0.32
N TYR A 78 -12.08 -23.10 -0.19
CA TYR A 78 -11.23 -24.21 0.26
C TYR A 78 -9.96 -24.33 -0.59
N GLU A 79 -10.11 -24.37 -1.90
CA GLU A 79 -8.98 -24.48 -2.84
C GLU A 79 -8.04 -23.27 -2.75
N ALA A 80 -8.59 -22.05 -2.66
CA ALA A 80 -7.82 -20.85 -2.49
C ALA A 80 -7.02 -20.85 -1.18
N VAL A 81 -7.63 -21.27 -0.09
CA VAL A 81 -6.98 -21.39 1.21
C VAL A 81 -5.86 -22.43 1.17
N LYS A 82 -6.12 -23.63 0.62
CA LYS A 82 -5.09 -24.69 0.48
C LYS A 82 -3.89 -24.24 -0.34
N GLN A 83 -4.11 -23.41 -1.35
CA GLN A 83 -3.05 -22.96 -2.26
C GLN A 83 -2.26 -21.76 -1.75
N TYR A 84 -2.91 -20.82 -1.06
CA TYR A 84 -2.36 -19.50 -0.78
C TYR A 84 -2.26 -19.11 0.69
N SER A 85 -2.83 -19.90 1.63
CA SER A 85 -2.70 -19.59 3.05
C SER A 85 -1.25 -19.68 3.52
N ARG A 86 -0.90 -18.90 4.51
CA ARG A 86 0.45 -18.87 5.11
C ARG A 86 0.56 -19.68 6.37
N THR A 87 -0.55 -19.95 7.04
CA THR A 87 -0.61 -20.80 8.21
C THR A 87 -0.78 -22.27 7.80
N LYS A 88 -0.34 -23.19 8.64
CA LYS A 88 -0.58 -24.62 8.42
C LYS A 88 -2.08 -24.87 8.42
N PHE A 89 -2.57 -25.57 7.39
CA PHE A 89 -3.99 -25.88 7.28
C PHE A 89 -4.47 -26.79 8.41
N ASP A 90 -5.58 -26.43 9.04
CA ASP A 90 -6.26 -27.14 10.10
C ASP A 90 -7.72 -27.41 9.71
N GLU A 91 -8.12 -28.69 9.68
CA GLU A 91 -9.45 -29.12 9.24
C GLU A 91 -10.56 -28.67 10.21
N ASP A 92 -10.29 -28.56 11.50
CA ASP A 92 -11.29 -28.13 12.48
C ASP A 92 -11.58 -26.63 12.36
N VAL A 93 -10.54 -25.84 12.16
CA VAL A 93 -10.68 -24.40 11.87
C VAL A 93 -11.45 -24.19 10.56
N TRP A 94 -11.10 -24.96 9.53
CA TRP A 94 -11.82 -24.88 8.25
C TRP A 94 -13.30 -25.21 8.39
N ARG A 95 -13.63 -26.33 9.04
CA ARG A 95 -15.03 -26.75 9.26
C ARG A 95 -15.85 -25.70 10.01
N GLN A 96 -15.27 -25.04 10.98
CA GLN A 96 -15.93 -23.97 11.73
C GLN A 96 -16.16 -22.74 10.85
N LEU A 97 -15.16 -22.33 10.07
CA LEU A 97 -15.27 -21.19 9.14
C LEU A 97 -16.29 -21.48 8.02
N ALA A 98 -16.26 -22.69 7.46
CA ALA A 98 -17.11 -23.11 6.35
C ALA A 98 -18.62 -23.05 6.68
N GLN A 99 -19.00 -23.26 7.94
CA GLN A 99 -20.40 -23.13 8.37
C GLN A 99 -20.97 -21.72 8.16
N GLY A 100 -20.14 -20.70 8.08
CA GLY A 100 -20.50 -19.29 7.86
C GLY A 100 -20.31 -18.82 6.43
N ILE A 101 -20.02 -19.71 5.48
CA ILE A 101 -19.85 -19.35 4.07
C ILE A 101 -21.21 -19.36 3.37
N ARG A 102 -21.51 -18.28 2.66
CA ARG A 102 -22.73 -18.11 1.85
C ARG A 102 -22.39 -17.47 0.52
N PHE A 103 -23.20 -17.71 -0.47
CA PHE A 103 -23.07 -17.10 -1.80
C PHE A 103 -24.37 -16.47 -2.27
N VAL A 104 -24.28 -15.31 -2.89
CA VAL A 104 -25.39 -14.62 -3.54
C VAL A 104 -25.05 -14.46 -5.02
N GLN A 105 -25.87 -15.09 -5.86
CA GLN A 105 -25.80 -14.89 -7.30
C GLN A 105 -26.54 -13.61 -7.68
N GLY A 106 -25.92 -12.75 -8.46
CA GLY A 106 -26.59 -11.57 -9.00
C GLY A 106 -25.65 -10.61 -9.73
N THR A 107 -26.26 -9.68 -10.43
CA THR A 107 -25.60 -8.50 -11.01
C THR A 107 -25.77 -7.30 -10.08
N PHE A 108 -24.99 -6.24 -10.30
CA PHE A 108 -25.03 -5.06 -9.41
C PHE A 108 -26.28 -4.20 -9.59
N ASP A 109 -27.07 -4.44 -10.62
CA ASP A 109 -28.37 -3.81 -10.89
C ASP A 109 -29.57 -4.69 -10.51
N ASP A 110 -29.33 -5.86 -9.91
CA ASP A 110 -30.35 -6.83 -9.52
C ASP A 110 -30.88 -6.55 -8.10
N ASP A 111 -32.03 -5.89 -8.00
CA ASP A 111 -32.66 -5.57 -6.72
C ASP A 111 -33.00 -6.84 -5.90
N GLU A 112 -33.38 -7.95 -6.57
CA GLU A 112 -33.71 -9.21 -5.88
C GLU A 112 -32.47 -9.85 -5.25
N ALA A 113 -31.30 -9.77 -5.91
CA ALA A 113 -30.06 -10.27 -5.37
C ALA A 113 -29.64 -9.49 -4.11
N PHE A 114 -29.84 -8.17 -4.07
CA PHE A 114 -29.58 -7.37 -2.88
C PHE A 114 -30.61 -7.64 -1.75
N GLN A 115 -31.83 -7.95 -2.08
CA GLN A 115 -32.80 -8.41 -1.08
C GLN A 115 -32.42 -9.79 -0.53
N THR A 116 -31.99 -10.73 -1.38
CA THR A 116 -31.45 -12.03 -0.96
C THR A 116 -30.24 -11.86 -0.05
N LEU A 117 -29.31 -10.96 -0.39
CA LEU A 117 -28.17 -10.65 0.46
C LEU A 117 -28.61 -10.16 1.84
N LYS A 118 -29.62 -9.27 1.89
CA LYS A 118 -30.17 -8.79 3.16
C LYS A 118 -30.76 -9.92 4.00
N ASP A 119 -31.56 -10.77 3.38
CA ASP A 119 -32.18 -11.91 4.07
C ASP A 119 -31.15 -12.87 4.63
N ILE A 120 -30.07 -13.14 3.88
CA ILE A 120 -28.92 -13.94 4.34
C ILE A 120 -28.19 -13.27 5.50
N THR A 121 -27.96 -11.96 5.45
CA THR A 121 -27.30 -11.25 6.58
C THR A 121 -28.16 -11.30 7.85
N GLU A 122 -29.47 -11.16 7.73
CA GLU A 122 -30.41 -11.28 8.85
C GLU A 122 -30.51 -12.73 9.40
N GLU A 123 -30.42 -13.74 8.52
CA GLU A 123 -30.30 -15.14 8.92
C GLU A 123 -29.03 -15.37 9.73
N LEU A 124 -27.88 -14.92 9.23
CA LEU A 124 -26.58 -15.07 9.90
C LEU A 124 -26.52 -14.32 11.24
N ASP A 125 -27.20 -13.18 11.35
CA ASP A 125 -27.35 -12.45 12.61
C ASP A 125 -28.05 -13.33 13.67
N ARG A 126 -29.08 -14.08 13.29
CA ARG A 126 -29.80 -14.97 14.18
C ARG A 126 -29.07 -16.28 14.46
N GLU A 127 -28.51 -16.91 13.43
CA GLU A 127 -27.95 -18.28 13.55
C GLU A 127 -26.50 -18.28 14.02
N ARG A 128 -25.71 -17.31 13.60
CA ARG A 128 -24.27 -17.25 13.92
C ARG A 128 -23.92 -16.10 14.85
N GLY A 129 -24.86 -15.21 15.15
CA GLY A 129 -24.65 -14.10 16.07
C GLY A 129 -23.68 -13.04 15.52
N THR A 130 -23.78 -12.71 14.23
CA THR A 130 -22.98 -11.65 13.61
C THR A 130 -23.40 -10.24 14.05
N MET A 131 -24.52 -10.13 14.76
CA MET A 131 -25.00 -8.94 15.48
C MET A 131 -25.20 -7.71 14.57
N GLY A 132 -25.56 -7.90 13.32
CA GLY A 132 -25.77 -6.80 12.39
C GLY A 132 -24.50 -6.01 12.03
N ASN A 133 -23.32 -6.53 12.31
CA ASN A 133 -22.04 -5.91 11.99
C ASN A 133 -21.51 -6.47 10.67
N HIS A 134 -21.52 -5.64 9.63
CA HIS A 134 -21.19 -6.09 8.27
C HIS A 134 -20.18 -5.16 7.62
N ALA A 135 -19.11 -5.76 7.07
CA ALA A 135 -18.14 -5.09 6.22
C ALA A 135 -18.40 -5.47 4.75
N PHE A 136 -18.57 -4.48 3.89
CA PHE A 136 -18.77 -4.65 2.46
C PHE A 136 -17.47 -4.37 1.73
N TYR A 137 -16.86 -5.39 1.16
CA TYR A 137 -15.61 -5.29 0.42
C TYR A 137 -15.88 -5.19 -1.08
N LEU A 138 -15.59 -4.04 -1.67
CA LEU A 138 -15.81 -3.77 -3.08
C LEU A 138 -14.57 -4.16 -3.92
N SER A 139 -14.42 -5.46 -4.19
CA SER A 139 -13.39 -6.00 -5.10
C SER A 139 -13.88 -5.97 -6.55
N ILE A 140 -14.29 -4.79 -7.01
CA ILE A 140 -14.97 -4.55 -8.28
C ILE A 140 -14.36 -3.33 -8.99
N PRO A 141 -14.60 -3.17 -10.31
CA PRO A 141 -14.13 -1.97 -11.02
C PRO A 141 -14.73 -0.68 -10.43
N PRO A 142 -13.96 0.41 -10.32
CA PRO A 142 -14.43 1.67 -9.74
C PRO A 142 -15.71 2.24 -10.37
N LYS A 143 -15.90 2.01 -11.67
CA LYS A 143 -17.12 2.42 -12.38
C LYS A 143 -18.40 1.80 -11.83
N SER A 144 -18.30 0.69 -11.10
CA SER A 144 -19.44 -0.01 -10.49
C SER A 144 -19.71 0.45 -9.06
N PHE A 145 -18.83 1.24 -8.43
CA PHE A 145 -19.00 1.71 -7.06
C PHE A 145 -20.30 2.49 -6.85
N PRO A 146 -20.67 3.45 -7.73
CA PRO A 146 -21.93 4.18 -7.56
C PRO A 146 -23.15 3.28 -7.51
N LEU A 147 -23.20 2.31 -8.40
CA LEU A 147 -24.34 1.38 -8.50
C LEU A 147 -24.43 0.49 -7.26
N VAL A 148 -23.33 -0.15 -6.85
CA VAL A 148 -23.32 -1.02 -5.67
C VAL A 148 -23.62 -0.22 -4.40
N THR A 149 -23.04 0.96 -4.26
CA THR A 149 -23.26 1.83 -3.10
C THR A 149 -24.73 2.25 -2.98
N GLU A 150 -25.36 2.61 -4.11
CA GLU A 150 -26.78 2.95 -4.15
C GLU A 150 -27.68 1.74 -3.84
N GLN A 151 -27.33 0.55 -4.34
CA GLN A 151 -28.05 -0.67 -4.00
C GLN A 151 -27.97 -1.01 -2.50
N LEU A 152 -26.81 -0.85 -1.89
CA LEU A 152 -26.64 -1.02 -0.43
C LEU A 152 -27.51 -0.04 0.36
N ARG A 153 -27.64 1.20 -0.13
CA ARG A 153 -28.53 2.20 0.47
C ARG A 153 -30.02 1.82 0.31
N ARG A 154 -30.44 1.50 -0.90
CA ARG A 154 -31.86 1.18 -1.22
C ARG A 154 -32.36 -0.06 -0.51
N SER A 155 -31.54 -1.09 -0.40
CA SER A 155 -31.89 -2.32 0.31
C SER A 155 -31.88 -2.18 1.84
N GLY A 156 -31.34 -1.08 2.37
CA GLY A 156 -31.15 -0.88 3.80
C GLY A 156 -29.98 -1.66 4.40
N LEU A 157 -29.11 -2.26 3.57
CA LEU A 157 -27.92 -2.98 4.01
C LEU A 157 -26.87 -2.03 4.60
N ALA A 158 -26.81 -0.78 4.13
CA ALA A 158 -25.89 0.23 4.64
C ALA A 158 -26.40 0.93 5.92
N ASP A 159 -27.63 0.68 6.33
CA ASP A 159 -28.23 1.38 7.47
C ASP A 159 -27.55 0.97 8.78
N GLN A 160 -26.94 1.95 9.45
CA GLN A 160 -26.38 1.76 10.77
C GLN A 160 -27.47 1.94 11.83
N LYS A 161 -27.63 0.92 12.67
CA LYS A 161 -28.51 0.99 13.86
C LYS A 161 -27.64 1.14 15.10
N GLU A 162 -28.20 1.66 16.16
CA GLU A 162 -27.50 1.81 17.44
C GLU A 162 -26.94 0.44 17.90
N GLY A 163 -25.63 0.42 18.23
CA GLY A 163 -24.93 -0.79 18.63
C GLY A 163 -24.45 -1.70 17.48
N HIS A 164 -24.75 -1.35 16.22
CA HIS A 164 -24.31 -2.11 15.04
C HIS A 164 -23.50 -1.21 14.11
N TRP A 165 -22.56 -1.79 13.39
CA TRP A 165 -21.76 -1.03 12.44
C TRP A 165 -21.90 -1.57 11.01
N ARG A 166 -21.81 -0.67 10.04
CA ARG A 166 -21.72 -0.97 8.61
C ARG A 166 -20.48 -0.25 8.07
N ARG A 167 -19.57 -1.00 7.45
CA ARG A 167 -18.32 -0.48 6.91
C ARG A 167 -18.16 -0.88 5.46
N VAL A 168 -17.60 0.00 4.66
CA VAL A 168 -17.27 -0.27 3.26
C VAL A 168 -15.78 -0.22 3.06
N VAL A 169 -15.25 -1.19 2.33
CA VAL A 169 -13.84 -1.29 1.97
C VAL A 169 -13.73 -1.10 0.47
N ILE A 170 -12.91 -0.16 0.05
CA ILE A 170 -12.67 0.11 -1.37
C ILE A 170 -11.19 -0.02 -1.71
N GLU A 171 -10.93 -0.61 -2.87
CA GLU A 171 -9.59 -0.80 -3.43
C GLU A 171 -9.21 0.37 -4.34
N LYS A 172 -7.90 0.54 -4.53
CA LYS A 172 -7.41 1.43 -5.59
C LYS A 172 -7.84 0.92 -6.99
N PRO A 173 -7.97 1.81 -7.97
CA PRO A 173 -7.67 3.25 -7.94
C PRO A 173 -8.79 4.08 -7.31
N PHE A 174 -8.41 5.13 -6.60
CA PHE A 174 -9.34 6.10 -6.02
C PHE A 174 -9.48 7.31 -6.97
N GLY A 175 -10.17 7.10 -8.08
CA GLY A 175 -10.20 8.05 -9.20
C GLY A 175 -8.99 7.91 -10.12
N SER A 176 -8.96 8.77 -11.15
CA SER A 176 -7.85 8.91 -12.12
C SER A 176 -7.23 10.31 -12.12
N ASP A 177 -7.87 11.23 -11.41
CA ASP A 177 -7.47 12.61 -11.15
C ASP A 177 -8.22 13.14 -9.93
N LEU A 178 -7.97 14.40 -9.56
CA LEU A 178 -8.62 15.02 -8.41
C LEU A 178 -10.15 15.09 -8.55
N THR A 179 -10.66 15.39 -9.75
CA THR A 179 -12.09 15.52 -10.00
C THR A 179 -12.80 14.18 -9.81
N THR A 180 -12.34 13.14 -10.46
CA THR A 180 -12.92 11.80 -10.34
C THR A 180 -12.76 11.19 -8.94
N ALA A 181 -11.67 11.50 -8.25
CA ALA A 181 -11.49 11.13 -6.84
C ALA A 181 -12.54 11.78 -5.93
N ARG A 182 -12.82 13.08 -6.12
CA ARG A 182 -13.87 13.78 -5.38
C ARG A 182 -15.26 13.23 -5.67
N GLU A 183 -15.56 12.94 -6.93
CA GLU A 183 -16.82 12.31 -7.33
C GLU A 183 -17.00 10.95 -6.65
N LEU A 184 -15.97 10.11 -6.67
CA LEU A 184 -15.99 8.82 -5.99
C LEU A 184 -16.21 8.96 -4.48
N ASN A 185 -15.48 9.87 -3.85
CA ASN A 185 -15.63 10.14 -2.41
C ASN A 185 -17.05 10.61 -2.07
N ALA A 186 -17.60 11.53 -2.85
CA ALA A 186 -18.96 12.03 -2.65
C ALA A 186 -20.01 10.92 -2.74
N VAL A 187 -19.88 10.02 -3.71
CA VAL A 187 -20.76 8.86 -3.86
C VAL A 187 -20.71 7.93 -2.65
N VAL A 188 -19.52 7.52 -2.24
CA VAL A 188 -19.35 6.58 -1.12
C VAL A 188 -19.79 7.20 0.20
N GLU A 189 -19.40 8.45 0.47
CA GLU A 189 -19.72 9.16 1.71
C GLU A 189 -21.17 9.66 1.80
N SER A 190 -21.90 9.65 0.68
CA SER A 190 -23.37 9.87 0.71
C SER A 190 -24.13 8.71 1.35
N VAL A 191 -23.51 7.53 1.43
CA VAL A 191 -24.13 6.30 1.97
C VAL A 191 -23.45 5.85 3.26
N PHE A 192 -22.13 5.94 3.34
CA PHE A 192 -21.36 5.55 4.52
C PHE A 192 -20.71 6.77 5.17
N PRO A 193 -20.82 6.94 6.48
CA PRO A 193 -20.07 7.98 7.18
C PRO A 193 -18.55 7.86 6.94
N PRO A 194 -17.79 8.96 6.95
CA PRO A 194 -16.34 8.94 6.69
C PRO A 194 -15.55 7.92 7.52
N ASP A 195 -15.93 7.74 8.80
CA ASP A 195 -15.29 6.77 9.70
C ASP A 195 -15.64 5.30 9.38
N SER A 196 -16.61 5.09 8.52
CA SER A 196 -17.02 3.77 8.05
C SER A 196 -16.44 3.41 6.66
N VAL A 197 -15.64 4.29 6.07
CA VAL A 197 -15.03 4.09 4.75
C VAL A 197 -13.54 3.75 4.90
N PHE A 198 -13.16 2.56 4.46
CA PHE A 198 -11.81 2.03 4.55
C PHE A 198 -11.21 1.91 3.14
N ARG A 199 -10.27 2.81 2.83
CA ARG A 199 -9.55 2.81 1.56
C ARG A 199 -8.29 1.97 1.69
N ILE A 200 -8.15 0.94 0.86
CA ILE A 200 -7.00 0.03 0.93
C ILE A 200 -5.81 0.59 0.15
N ASP A 201 -4.74 0.84 0.87
CA ASP A 201 -3.38 0.83 0.34
C ASP A 201 -2.62 -0.32 1.02
N HIS A 202 -2.44 -1.42 0.30
CA HIS A 202 -1.86 -2.64 0.88
C HIS A 202 -0.41 -2.48 1.36
N TYR A 203 0.31 -1.44 0.92
CA TYR A 203 1.64 -1.13 1.45
C TYR A 203 1.59 -0.70 2.91
N LEU A 204 0.54 0.01 3.32
CA LEU A 204 0.37 0.42 4.72
C LEU A 204 0.14 -0.76 5.67
N GLY A 205 -0.32 -1.90 5.15
CA GLY A 205 -0.45 -3.15 5.92
C GLY A 205 0.85 -3.93 6.10
N LYS A 206 1.96 -3.53 5.44
CA LYS A 206 3.24 -4.21 5.58
C LYS A 206 3.94 -3.84 6.89
N GLU A 207 4.48 -4.84 7.59
CA GLU A 207 5.22 -4.64 8.86
C GLU A 207 6.40 -3.68 8.70
N THR A 208 7.13 -3.77 7.60
CA THR A 208 8.25 -2.87 7.31
C THR A 208 7.84 -1.42 7.10
N VAL A 209 6.64 -1.18 6.57
CA VAL A 209 6.10 0.19 6.43
C VAL A 209 5.69 0.73 7.80
N GLN A 210 5.03 -0.07 8.63
CA GLN A 210 4.69 0.31 10.00
C GLN A 210 5.93 0.54 10.86
N ASN A 211 6.99 -0.24 10.59
CA ASN A 211 8.27 -0.06 11.29
C ASN A 211 8.93 1.30 11.05
N ILE A 212 8.56 2.05 10.01
CA ILE A 212 9.05 3.42 9.83
C ILE A 212 8.73 4.27 11.06
N LEU A 213 7.53 4.11 11.61
CA LEU A 213 7.09 4.84 12.80
C LEU A 213 7.87 4.41 14.05
N ALA A 214 8.07 3.09 14.23
CA ALA A 214 8.85 2.57 15.34
C ALA A 214 10.33 2.99 15.24
N LEU A 215 10.92 2.89 14.04
CA LEU A 215 12.29 3.31 13.79
C LEU A 215 12.51 4.78 14.14
N ARG A 216 11.60 5.64 13.70
CA ARG A 216 11.68 7.08 13.95
C ARG A 216 11.40 7.44 15.42
N PHE A 217 10.28 7.01 15.96
CA PHE A 217 9.73 7.58 17.19
C PHE A 217 10.04 6.76 18.46
N ALA A 218 10.50 5.52 18.32
CA ALA A 218 10.98 4.75 19.47
C ALA A 218 12.51 4.86 19.70
N ASN A 219 13.26 5.52 18.79
CA ASN A 219 14.73 5.52 18.81
C ASN A 219 15.30 6.94 18.83
N GLN A 220 15.86 7.34 19.97
CA GLN A 220 16.56 8.62 20.12
C GLN A 220 17.78 8.77 19.20
N LEU A 221 18.27 7.68 18.63
CA LEU A 221 19.40 7.68 17.71
C LEU A 221 19.06 8.31 16.35
N TYR A 222 17.83 8.18 15.88
CA TYR A 222 17.47 8.58 14.52
C TYR A 222 16.69 9.90 14.45
N GLU A 223 15.68 10.09 15.28
CA GLU A 223 14.77 11.22 15.18
C GLU A 223 15.47 12.59 15.24
N PRO A 224 16.50 12.82 16.10
CA PRO A 224 17.23 14.10 16.11
C PRO A 224 17.95 14.41 14.79
N LEU A 225 18.31 13.39 14.02
CA LEU A 225 18.99 13.52 12.73
C LEU A 225 18.02 13.64 11.55
N TRP A 226 16.73 13.45 11.78
CA TRP A 226 15.70 13.29 10.75
C TRP A 226 15.12 14.63 10.29
N ASN A 227 15.99 15.50 9.77
CA ASN A 227 15.64 16.87 9.39
C ASN A 227 16.67 17.49 8.45
N ALA A 228 16.37 18.69 7.95
CA ALA A 228 17.19 19.45 7.00
C ALA A 228 18.60 19.81 7.49
N ASN A 229 18.89 19.75 8.80
CA ASN A 229 20.25 20.01 9.29
C ASN A 229 21.21 18.89 8.92
N TYR A 230 20.72 17.65 8.85
CA TYR A 230 21.54 16.45 8.69
C TYR A 230 21.25 15.67 7.41
N VAL A 231 20.00 15.68 6.92
CA VAL A 231 19.59 14.96 5.71
C VAL A 231 19.91 15.81 4.47
N ASP A 232 20.59 15.21 3.51
CA ASP A 232 20.89 15.81 2.21
C ASP A 232 19.70 15.66 1.25
N HIS A 233 19.19 14.44 1.10
CA HIS A 233 18.02 14.12 0.28
C HIS A 233 17.43 12.77 0.68
N VAL A 234 16.26 12.50 0.16
CA VAL A 234 15.57 11.22 0.33
C VAL A 234 15.24 10.64 -1.06
N GLN A 235 15.42 9.34 -1.23
CA GLN A 235 15.03 8.61 -2.44
C GLN A 235 14.03 7.52 -2.08
N ILE A 236 12.87 7.50 -2.76
CA ILE A 236 11.86 6.46 -2.60
C ILE A 236 11.69 5.75 -3.93
N THR A 237 11.98 4.46 -3.96
CA THR A 237 11.99 3.65 -5.18
C THR A 237 11.02 2.50 -5.06
N MET A 238 10.19 2.30 -6.09
CA MET A 238 9.46 1.06 -6.34
C MET A 238 9.78 0.57 -7.74
N ALA A 239 10.60 -0.46 -7.82
CA ALA A 239 11.03 -1.09 -9.07
C ALA A 239 10.40 -2.48 -9.23
N GLU A 240 9.96 -2.77 -10.42
CA GLU A 240 9.49 -4.09 -10.84
C GLU A 240 10.36 -4.60 -12.00
N ASP A 241 10.71 -5.88 -11.97
CA ASP A 241 11.49 -6.55 -13.02
C ASP A 241 10.62 -7.19 -14.10
N ILE A 242 9.31 -7.10 -13.97
CA ILE A 242 8.31 -7.60 -14.92
C ILE A 242 7.72 -6.45 -15.76
N GLY A 243 7.18 -6.80 -16.93
CA GLY A 243 6.40 -5.90 -17.80
C GLY A 243 4.91 -5.88 -17.45
N VAL A 244 4.11 -5.25 -18.31
CA VAL A 244 2.64 -5.21 -18.14
C VAL A 244 1.98 -6.52 -18.54
N GLY A 245 2.56 -7.27 -19.51
CA GLY A 245 2.05 -8.55 -19.99
C GLY A 245 0.59 -8.47 -20.41
N GLY A 246 -0.20 -9.49 -20.13
CA GLY A 246 -1.62 -9.58 -20.48
C GLY A 246 -2.53 -8.51 -19.87
N ARG A 247 -1.98 -7.50 -19.17
CA ARG A 247 -2.73 -6.34 -18.65
C ARG A 247 -2.53 -5.07 -19.47
N ALA A 248 -1.95 -5.18 -20.66
CA ALA A 248 -1.61 -4.03 -21.51
C ALA A 248 -2.79 -3.06 -21.68
N GLY A 249 -3.94 -3.54 -22.11
CA GLY A 249 -5.14 -2.71 -22.28
C GLY A 249 -5.71 -2.11 -21.00
N TYR A 250 -5.42 -2.70 -19.83
CA TYR A 250 -5.80 -2.11 -18.54
C TYR A 250 -4.80 -1.03 -18.11
N TYR A 251 -3.52 -1.24 -18.38
CA TYR A 251 -2.45 -0.34 -17.96
C TYR A 251 -2.38 0.92 -18.82
N ASP A 252 -2.82 0.82 -20.08
CA ASP A 252 -2.86 1.95 -20.99
C ASP A 252 -3.76 3.08 -20.45
N GLY A 253 -3.25 4.29 -20.47
CA GLY A 253 -3.90 5.46 -19.87
C GLY A 253 -3.76 5.58 -18.36
N ILE A 254 -3.21 4.56 -17.65
CA ILE A 254 -2.91 4.65 -16.22
C ILE A 254 -1.49 5.15 -16.00
N GLY A 255 -0.48 4.35 -16.36
CA GLY A 255 0.92 4.70 -16.22
C GLY A 255 1.49 4.51 -14.81
N ALA A 256 2.82 4.53 -14.71
CA ALA A 256 3.55 4.28 -13.47
C ALA A 256 3.25 5.33 -12.37
N ALA A 257 3.04 6.58 -12.77
CA ALA A 257 2.77 7.65 -11.81
C ALA A 257 1.42 7.46 -11.11
N ARG A 258 0.35 7.19 -11.85
CA ARG A 258 -0.98 6.93 -11.27
C ARG A 258 -1.06 5.58 -10.56
N ASP A 259 -0.43 4.55 -11.12
CA ASP A 259 -0.51 3.20 -10.54
C ASP A 259 0.22 3.08 -9.21
N VAL A 260 1.36 3.75 -9.05
CA VAL A 260 2.28 3.54 -7.94
C VAL A 260 2.60 4.81 -7.15
N ILE A 261 2.94 5.91 -7.82
CA ILE A 261 3.44 7.11 -7.12
C ILE A 261 2.30 7.80 -6.36
N GLN A 262 1.15 7.97 -7.00
CA GLN A 262 -0.02 8.66 -6.45
C GLN A 262 -0.50 8.04 -5.12
N ASN A 263 -0.30 6.77 -4.94
CA ASN A 263 -0.74 6.02 -3.75
C ASN A 263 0.44 5.58 -2.89
N HIS A 264 1.04 4.46 -3.18
CA HIS A 264 2.06 3.82 -2.34
C HIS A 264 3.24 4.73 -2.02
N LEU A 265 3.85 5.39 -3.02
CA LEU A 265 5.05 6.20 -2.79
C LEU A 265 4.75 7.49 -2.04
N LEU A 266 3.62 8.14 -2.29
CA LEU A 266 3.22 9.33 -1.53
C LEU A 266 2.84 8.98 -0.08
N GLN A 267 2.29 7.80 0.18
CA GLN A 267 2.09 7.30 1.55
C GLN A 267 3.42 7.03 2.26
N LEU A 268 4.39 6.40 1.57
CA LEU A 268 5.74 6.20 2.12
C LEU A 268 6.44 7.54 2.39
N LEU A 269 6.30 8.51 1.49
CA LEU A 269 6.79 9.86 1.69
C LEU A 269 6.17 10.50 2.93
N ALA A 270 4.85 10.41 3.09
CA ALA A 270 4.16 10.99 4.23
C ALA A 270 4.64 10.38 5.56
N LEU A 271 4.77 9.06 5.66
CA LEU A 271 5.29 8.38 6.85
C LEU A 271 6.76 8.73 7.14
N THR A 272 7.56 8.92 6.10
CA THR A 272 8.97 9.30 6.23
C THR A 272 9.13 10.74 6.69
N ALA A 273 8.27 11.65 6.24
CA ALA A 273 8.44 13.10 6.42
C ALA A 273 7.58 13.71 7.53
N MET A 274 6.61 12.98 8.07
CA MET A 274 5.68 13.50 9.07
C MET A 274 6.36 13.86 10.39
N GLU A 275 5.73 14.75 11.15
CA GLU A 275 6.09 15.00 12.54
C GLU A 275 5.62 13.86 13.44
N GLU A 276 6.21 13.74 14.64
CA GLU A 276 5.75 12.80 15.64
C GLU A 276 4.31 13.14 16.04
N PRO A 277 3.36 12.18 15.90
CA PRO A 277 1.98 12.43 16.31
C PRO A 277 1.86 12.51 17.85
N VAL A 278 0.90 13.27 18.34
CA VAL A 278 0.66 13.43 19.78
C VAL A 278 0.19 12.15 20.47
N ALA A 279 -0.36 11.20 19.69
CA ALA A 279 -0.78 9.89 20.15
C ALA A 279 -0.71 8.89 19.00
N PHE A 280 -0.55 7.61 19.33
CA PHE A 280 -0.62 6.55 18.33
C PHE A 280 -2.07 6.10 18.10
N ASP A 281 -2.84 7.00 17.50
CA ASP A 281 -4.21 6.76 17.08
C ASP A 281 -4.43 7.20 15.62
N ALA A 282 -5.57 6.79 15.05
CA ALA A 282 -5.86 7.04 13.65
C ALA A 282 -5.93 8.52 13.30
N SER A 283 -6.56 9.33 14.13
CA SER A 283 -6.71 10.76 13.85
C SER A 283 -5.36 11.47 13.87
N SER A 284 -4.59 11.30 14.95
CA SER A 284 -3.28 11.93 15.14
C SER A 284 -2.30 11.55 14.03
N LEU A 285 -2.27 10.27 13.65
CA LEU A 285 -1.40 9.78 12.58
C LEU A 285 -1.78 10.36 11.21
N ARG A 286 -3.07 10.36 10.89
CA ARG A 286 -3.58 10.86 9.61
C ARG A 286 -3.41 12.37 9.47
N ASP A 287 -3.61 13.12 10.54
CA ASP A 287 -3.44 14.58 10.56
C ASP A 287 -1.99 14.97 10.22
N GLU A 288 -1.00 14.23 10.74
CA GLU A 288 0.41 14.46 10.40
C GLU A 288 0.74 14.08 8.96
N LYS A 289 0.17 13.00 8.43
CA LYS A 289 0.32 12.65 7.00
C LYS A 289 -0.29 13.71 6.08
N GLU A 290 -1.49 14.17 6.36
CA GLU A 290 -2.15 15.24 5.61
C GLU A 290 -1.34 16.53 5.60
N LYS A 291 -0.77 16.91 6.75
CA LYS A 291 0.11 18.07 6.88
C LYS A 291 1.32 17.98 5.94
N VAL A 292 1.98 16.81 5.86
CA VAL A 292 3.07 16.59 4.91
C VAL A 292 2.59 16.73 3.47
N LEU A 293 1.54 16.01 3.09
CA LEU A 293 1.04 16.02 1.70
C LEU A 293 0.58 17.42 1.28
N SER A 294 -0.03 18.19 2.19
CA SER A 294 -0.40 19.58 1.93
C SER A 294 0.79 20.52 1.79
N ALA A 295 1.94 20.16 2.35
CA ALA A 295 3.18 20.94 2.30
C ALA A 295 4.06 20.59 1.09
N VAL A 296 3.75 19.56 0.33
CA VAL A 296 4.49 19.18 -0.89
C VAL A 296 4.38 20.28 -1.94
N ARG A 297 5.50 20.63 -2.55
CA ARG A 297 5.60 21.61 -3.62
C ARG A 297 6.36 21.03 -4.79
N LEU A 298 5.86 21.33 -5.99
CA LEU A 298 6.53 21.00 -7.23
C LEU A 298 7.51 22.14 -7.58
N PRO A 299 8.71 21.82 -8.10
CA PRO A 299 9.55 22.81 -8.75
C PRO A 299 8.81 23.52 -9.90
N LYS A 300 9.15 24.77 -10.14
CA LYS A 300 8.47 25.57 -11.18
C LYS A 300 8.62 24.99 -12.59
N ASP A 301 9.79 24.44 -12.89
CA ASP A 301 10.09 23.82 -14.17
C ASP A 301 9.98 22.29 -14.06
N LEU A 302 8.84 21.76 -14.49
CA LEU A 302 8.57 20.33 -14.46
C LEU A 302 9.42 19.54 -15.47
N SER A 303 9.98 20.18 -16.49
CA SER A 303 10.88 19.53 -17.44
C SER A 303 12.20 19.10 -16.81
N THR A 304 12.64 19.82 -15.77
CA THR A 304 13.85 19.51 -15.01
C THR A 304 13.57 18.72 -13.74
N ALA A 305 12.32 18.66 -13.32
CA ALA A 305 11.88 18.06 -12.06
C ALA A 305 11.19 16.71 -12.24
N THR A 306 10.95 16.27 -13.46
CA THR A 306 10.29 15.01 -13.77
C THR A 306 10.97 14.27 -14.92
N ALA A 307 10.81 12.95 -14.95
CA ALA A 307 11.21 12.11 -16.07
C ALA A 307 10.18 11.00 -16.25
N ARG A 308 9.97 10.57 -17.49
CA ARG A 308 9.12 9.44 -17.82
C ARG A 308 9.73 8.61 -18.93
N GLY A 309 9.40 7.32 -18.94
CA GLY A 309 9.92 6.43 -19.97
C GLY A 309 9.00 5.26 -20.27
N GLN A 310 9.29 4.58 -21.36
CA GLN A 310 8.68 3.31 -21.75
C GLN A 310 9.78 2.28 -21.95
N TYR A 311 9.59 1.04 -21.48
CA TYR A 311 10.57 0.01 -21.74
C TYR A 311 10.53 -0.46 -23.19
N ALA A 312 11.71 -0.53 -23.81
CA ALA A 312 11.91 -1.08 -25.14
C ALA A 312 11.99 -2.63 -25.09
N GLY A 313 11.92 -3.26 -26.25
CA GLY A 313 12.27 -4.67 -26.38
C GLY A 313 13.76 -4.93 -26.15
N GLY A 314 14.11 -6.14 -25.76
CA GLY A 314 15.49 -6.53 -25.51
C GLY A 314 15.60 -7.83 -24.73
N TRP A 315 16.68 -7.98 -23.95
CA TRP A 315 16.97 -9.16 -23.14
C TRP A 315 16.95 -8.82 -21.66
N GLN A 316 16.28 -9.65 -20.87
CA GLN A 316 16.27 -9.54 -19.41
C GLN A 316 16.25 -10.93 -18.78
N GLY A 317 17.19 -11.19 -17.83
CA GLY A 317 17.26 -12.49 -17.16
C GLY A 317 17.62 -13.66 -18.08
N GLY A 318 18.21 -13.39 -19.26
CA GLY A 318 18.55 -14.41 -20.26
C GLY A 318 17.42 -14.74 -21.24
N GLU A 319 16.30 -14.04 -21.17
CA GLU A 319 15.14 -14.21 -22.05
C GLU A 319 14.90 -12.95 -22.90
N GLU A 320 14.40 -13.15 -24.12
CA GLU A 320 13.95 -12.04 -24.96
C GLU A 320 12.61 -11.51 -24.43
N VAL A 321 12.49 -10.19 -24.31
CA VAL A 321 11.29 -9.53 -23.84
C VAL A 321 10.84 -8.47 -24.82
N VAL A 322 9.51 -8.36 -25.00
CA VAL A 322 8.91 -7.37 -25.89
C VAL A 322 8.92 -5.97 -25.26
N GLY A 323 8.92 -4.95 -26.10
CA GLY A 323 8.74 -3.57 -25.68
C GLY A 323 7.30 -3.29 -25.25
N PHE A 324 7.11 -2.19 -24.51
CA PHE A 324 5.78 -1.82 -24.03
C PHE A 324 4.76 -1.65 -25.16
N LEU A 325 5.13 -0.97 -26.23
CA LEU A 325 4.27 -0.75 -27.38
C LEU A 325 4.00 -2.01 -28.21
N ASP A 326 4.81 -3.05 -28.01
CA ASP A 326 4.69 -4.34 -28.69
C ASP A 326 3.97 -5.40 -27.82
N GLU A 327 3.53 -5.03 -26.62
CA GLU A 327 2.75 -5.91 -25.75
C GLU A 327 1.38 -6.21 -26.38
N ASP A 328 0.89 -7.42 -26.19
CA ASP A 328 -0.37 -7.88 -26.78
C ASP A 328 -1.56 -7.00 -26.30
N GLY A 329 -2.27 -6.44 -27.26
CA GLY A 329 -3.42 -5.54 -27.00
C GLY A 329 -3.05 -4.10 -26.65
N MET A 330 -1.78 -3.69 -26.80
CA MET A 330 -1.34 -2.31 -26.60
C MET A 330 -1.56 -1.44 -27.85
N ASP A 331 -1.95 -0.19 -27.64
CA ASP A 331 -1.93 0.82 -28.69
C ASP A 331 -0.48 1.20 -29.03
N PRO A 332 0.00 0.99 -30.28
CA PRO A 332 1.37 1.34 -30.66
C PRO A 332 1.66 2.84 -30.61
N GLU A 333 0.65 3.70 -30.54
CA GLU A 333 0.77 5.15 -30.37
C GLU A 333 0.64 5.61 -28.90
N SER A 334 0.54 4.67 -27.95
CA SER A 334 0.36 4.98 -26.53
C SER A 334 1.47 5.87 -25.99
N LEU A 335 1.08 6.93 -25.29
CA LEU A 335 1.97 7.83 -24.54
C LEU A 335 2.07 7.48 -23.05
N THR A 336 1.51 6.35 -22.65
CA THR A 336 1.51 5.89 -21.25
C THR A 336 2.91 5.51 -20.82
N GLU A 337 3.37 6.07 -19.72
CA GLU A 337 4.68 5.77 -19.17
C GLU A 337 4.68 4.47 -18.37
N THR A 338 5.75 3.69 -18.50
CA THR A 338 6.04 2.52 -17.65
C THR A 338 7.10 2.80 -16.59
N TYR A 339 7.69 4.00 -16.65
CA TYR A 339 8.61 4.56 -15.70
C TYR A 339 8.28 6.03 -15.45
N ALA A 340 8.27 6.41 -14.20
CA ALA A 340 8.11 7.80 -13.78
C ALA A 340 9.09 8.12 -12.67
N ALA A 341 9.67 9.31 -12.72
CA ALA A 341 10.48 9.86 -11.64
C ALA A 341 10.15 11.34 -11.45
N MET A 342 10.26 11.82 -10.23
CA MET A 342 10.00 13.21 -9.91
C MET A 342 10.75 13.67 -8.68
N ARG A 343 11.08 14.95 -8.65
CA ARG A 343 11.56 15.67 -7.48
C ARG A 343 10.40 16.41 -6.84
N LEU A 344 10.21 16.21 -5.54
CA LEU A 344 9.25 16.92 -4.71
C LEU A 344 10.00 17.65 -3.58
N ASP A 345 9.53 18.84 -3.25
CA ASP A 345 10.03 19.60 -2.11
C ASP A 345 8.94 19.66 -1.04
N ILE A 346 9.30 19.57 0.24
CA ILE A 346 8.35 19.64 1.35
C ILE A 346 8.58 20.95 2.10
N ASN A 347 7.60 21.84 2.03
CA ASN A 347 7.69 23.18 2.58
C ASN A 347 7.34 23.20 4.09
N THR A 348 8.14 22.52 4.87
CA THR A 348 8.11 22.54 6.33
C THR A 348 9.49 22.91 6.87
N ARG A 349 9.57 23.37 8.12
CA ARG A 349 10.87 23.66 8.76
C ARG A 349 11.77 22.43 8.81
N ARG A 350 11.20 21.25 9.04
CA ARG A 350 11.95 19.97 9.08
C ARG A 350 12.65 19.67 7.76
N TRP A 351 12.01 19.95 6.63
CA TRP A 351 12.47 19.51 5.32
C TRP A 351 12.83 20.61 4.33
N SER A 352 12.80 21.87 4.74
CA SER A 352 13.14 22.98 3.84
C SER A 352 14.53 22.81 3.24
N GLY A 353 14.60 22.76 1.90
CA GLY A 353 15.83 22.58 1.15
C GLY A 353 16.29 21.12 0.99
N VAL A 354 15.52 20.14 1.46
CA VAL A 354 15.80 18.71 1.27
C VAL A 354 14.88 18.16 0.17
N PRO A 355 15.41 17.82 -1.02
CA PRO A 355 14.59 17.21 -2.07
C PRO A 355 14.25 15.76 -1.75
N PHE A 356 13.04 15.37 -2.14
CA PHE A 356 12.54 14.00 -2.14
C PHE A 356 12.42 13.54 -3.59
N TYR A 357 13.20 12.53 -3.96
CA TYR A 357 13.17 11.94 -5.29
C TYR A 357 12.40 10.64 -5.25
N LEU A 358 11.31 10.57 -6.02
CA LEU A 358 10.47 9.39 -6.16
C LEU A 358 10.66 8.79 -7.54
N ARG A 359 10.74 7.47 -7.63
CA ARG A 359 10.69 6.75 -8.90
C ARG A 359 9.94 5.43 -8.79
N ALA A 360 9.22 5.10 -9.85
CA ALA A 360 8.57 3.82 -10.04
C ALA A 360 8.72 3.37 -11.49
N GLY A 361 8.88 2.07 -11.72
CA GLY A 361 9.01 1.58 -13.09
C GLY A 361 8.96 0.07 -13.23
N LYS A 362 8.64 -0.35 -14.44
CA LYS A 362 8.58 -1.75 -14.87
C LYS A 362 9.82 -2.12 -15.70
N ARG A 363 10.13 -3.41 -15.80
CA ARG A 363 11.31 -3.93 -16.51
C ARG A 363 12.63 -3.31 -16.03
N LEU A 364 12.70 -2.96 -14.75
CA LEU A 364 13.92 -2.48 -14.10
C LEU A 364 14.82 -3.65 -13.69
N GLY A 365 16.01 -3.34 -13.18
CA GLY A 365 17.07 -4.31 -12.91
C GLY A 365 16.69 -5.40 -11.89
N ARG A 366 15.82 -5.09 -10.95
CA ARG A 366 15.25 -6.06 -10.02
C ARG A 366 13.99 -5.52 -9.34
N ARG A 367 13.18 -6.41 -8.78
CA ARG A 367 12.06 -6.03 -7.93
C ARG A 367 12.56 -5.52 -6.57
N VAL A 368 12.24 -4.28 -6.22
CA VAL A 368 12.59 -3.68 -4.93
C VAL A 368 11.69 -2.50 -4.61
N THR A 369 11.32 -2.37 -3.33
CA THR A 369 10.76 -1.14 -2.77
C THR A 369 11.59 -0.74 -1.57
N GLU A 370 12.14 0.47 -1.60
CA GLU A 370 12.98 0.99 -0.53
C GLU A 370 12.86 2.50 -0.36
N ILE A 371 13.18 2.96 0.86
CA ILE A 371 13.35 4.38 1.20
C ILE A 371 14.80 4.56 1.62
N ALA A 372 15.54 5.42 0.94
CA ALA A 372 16.92 5.78 1.29
C ALA A 372 16.95 7.22 1.81
N VAL A 373 17.31 7.38 3.07
CA VAL A 373 17.60 8.68 3.69
C VAL A 373 19.10 8.87 3.64
N VAL A 374 19.54 9.81 2.81
CA VAL A 374 20.97 10.10 2.57
C VAL A 374 21.36 11.33 3.37
N PHE A 375 22.36 11.19 4.22
CA PHE A 375 22.81 12.25 5.10
C PHE A 375 23.87 13.15 4.44
N LYS A 376 23.97 14.38 4.89
CA LYS A 376 25.03 15.30 4.49
C LYS A 376 26.39 14.72 4.83
N ARG A 377 27.40 15.11 4.08
CA ARG A 377 28.80 14.80 4.44
C ARG A 377 29.16 15.48 5.74
N ALA A 378 30.13 14.92 6.43
CA ALA A 378 30.75 15.59 7.59
C ALA A 378 31.19 17.01 7.19
N PRO A 379 30.91 18.03 8.02
CA PRO A 379 31.22 19.43 7.68
C PRO A 379 32.73 19.69 7.56
N GLN A 380 33.54 18.85 8.17
CA GLN A 380 34.99 18.86 8.09
C GLN A 380 35.51 17.44 7.83
N ASN A 381 36.38 17.31 6.85
CA ASN A 381 37.12 16.07 6.64
C ASN A 381 38.45 16.14 7.39
N LEU A 382 38.58 15.29 8.41
CA LEU A 382 39.84 15.18 9.20
C LEU A 382 40.92 14.40 8.44
N PHE A 383 40.51 13.53 7.52
CA PHE A 383 41.40 12.61 6.82
C PHE A 383 41.80 13.16 5.45
N ALA A 384 42.99 12.77 4.96
CA ALA A 384 43.41 13.15 3.61
C ALA A 384 42.46 12.61 2.54
N GLU A 385 42.36 13.29 1.39
CA GLU A 385 41.45 12.91 0.32
C GLU A 385 41.71 11.49 -0.21
N ASP A 386 42.98 11.10 -0.33
CA ASP A 386 43.38 9.75 -0.75
C ASP A 386 42.94 8.65 0.26
N GLN A 387 42.82 9.02 1.54
CA GLN A 387 42.39 8.13 2.60
C GLN A 387 40.82 7.92 2.62
N THR A 388 40.08 8.83 2.03
CA THR A 388 38.63 8.85 2.01
C THR A 388 38.00 8.77 0.61
N SER A 389 38.81 8.49 -0.41
CA SER A 389 38.38 8.45 -1.80
C SER A 389 37.23 7.47 -2.06
N ALA A 390 37.14 6.41 -1.27
CA ALA A 390 36.04 5.39 -1.34
C ALA A 390 34.92 5.63 -0.34
N LEU A 391 34.90 6.78 0.36
CA LEU A 391 33.87 7.11 1.35
C LEU A 391 32.71 7.86 0.71
N GLY A 392 31.52 7.25 0.72
CA GLY A 392 30.26 7.86 0.32
C GLY A 392 29.60 8.64 1.46
N GLN A 393 28.39 9.14 1.18
CA GLN A 393 27.54 9.71 2.21
C GLN A 393 26.96 8.60 3.09
N ASN A 394 26.77 8.88 4.38
CA ASN A 394 26.02 7.99 5.24
C ASN A 394 24.57 7.87 4.72
N ALA A 395 23.99 6.71 4.84
CA ALA A 395 22.62 6.47 4.44
C ALA A 395 21.95 5.47 5.36
N LEU A 396 20.64 5.69 5.61
CA LEU A 396 19.77 4.73 6.23
C LEU A 396 18.77 4.29 5.16
N VAL A 397 18.72 2.99 4.87
CA VAL A 397 17.86 2.43 3.85
C VAL A 397 16.84 1.51 4.49
N ILE A 398 15.55 1.85 4.38
CA ILE A 398 14.44 1.02 4.81
C ILE A 398 14.01 0.17 3.61
N ARG A 399 14.25 -1.14 3.70
CA ARG A 399 13.88 -2.11 2.67
C ARG A 399 12.48 -2.64 2.95
N VAL A 400 11.52 -2.29 2.09
CA VAL A 400 10.12 -2.70 2.25
C VAL A 400 9.88 -4.07 1.63
N GLN A 401 10.52 -4.36 0.51
CA GLN A 401 10.48 -5.66 -0.17
C GLN A 401 11.63 -5.77 -1.19
N PRO A 402 12.06 -7.00 -1.57
CA PRO A 402 11.64 -8.30 -1.03
C PRO A 402 12.34 -8.66 0.29
N ASP A 403 13.53 -8.13 0.52
CA ASP A 403 14.37 -8.40 1.70
C ASP A 403 14.08 -7.38 2.78
N GLU A 404 13.04 -7.65 3.56
CA GLU A 404 12.53 -6.74 4.58
C GLU A 404 13.58 -6.44 5.67
N GLY A 405 13.85 -5.15 5.91
CA GLY A 405 14.82 -4.75 6.92
C GLY A 405 15.29 -3.31 6.83
N VAL A 406 16.38 -3.02 7.53
CA VAL A 406 17.04 -1.71 7.56
C VAL A 406 18.53 -1.90 7.38
N THR A 407 19.12 -1.11 6.48
CA THR A 407 20.57 -1.06 6.25
C THR A 407 21.11 0.31 6.60
N ILE A 408 22.18 0.39 7.38
CA ILE A 408 22.90 1.64 7.66
C ILE A 408 24.26 1.56 6.98
N ARG A 409 24.58 2.54 6.12
CA ARG A 409 25.89 2.72 5.51
C ARG A 409 26.67 3.81 6.23
N PHE A 410 27.89 3.48 6.64
CA PHE A 410 28.79 4.41 7.34
C PHE A 410 30.26 4.10 7.06
N GLY A 411 31.12 5.06 7.35
CA GLY A 411 32.57 4.90 7.16
C GLY A 411 33.23 4.10 8.27
N SER A 412 34.12 3.18 7.89
CA SER A 412 34.95 2.43 8.85
C SER A 412 36.41 2.35 8.36
N LYS A 413 37.33 2.29 9.29
CA LYS A 413 38.74 2.11 9.00
C LYS A 413 38.99 0.73 8.39
N VAL A 414 39.73 0.70 7.28
CA VAL A 414 40.22 -0.55 6.70
C VAL A 414 41.32 -1.13 7.61
N PRO A 415 41.30 -2.43 7.92
CA PRO A 415 42.41 -3.05 8.67
C PRO A 415 43.75 -2.84 7.98
N GLY A 416 44.77 -2.56 8.76
CA GLY A 416 46.13 -2.30 8.25
C GLY A 416 46.79 -1.08 8.90
N ALA A 417 48.01 -0.77 8.45
CA ALA A 417 48.83 0.29 9.03
C ALA A 417 48.36 1.72 8.67
N GLY A 418 47.73 1.90 7.51
CA GLY A 418 47.24 3.20 7.05
C GLY A 418 45.89 3.58 7.62
N MET A 419 45.52 4.87 7.53
CA MET A 419 44.19 5.38 7.91
C MET A 419 43.26 5.46 6.67
N GLN A 420 43.09 4.35 5.99
CA GLN A 420 42.12 4.24 4.91
C GLN A 420 40.70 4.04 5.48
N VAL A 421 39.74 4.85 5.03
CA VAL A 421 38.33 4.79 5.44
C VAL A 421 37.48 4.47 4.22
N ARG A 422 36.58 3.50 4.35
CA ARG A 422 35.61 3.14 3.30
C ARG A 422 34.24 2.85 3.89
N ASP A 423 33.24 2.82 3.01
CA ASP A 423 31.89 2.46 3.40
C ASP A 423 31.80 0.99 3.85
N VAL A 424 31.09 0.79 4.94
CA VAL A 424 30.62 -0.51 5.43
C VAL A 424 29.12 -0.42 5.70
N THR A 425 28.46 -1.57 5.82
CA THR A 425 27.04 -1.65 6.12
C THR A 425 26.78 -2.41 7.42
N MET A 426 25.76 -1.95 8.13
CA MET A 426 25.14 -2.68 9.23
C MET A 426 23.72 -3.02 8.80
N ASP A 427 23.38 -4.31 8.81
CA ASP A 427 22.10 -4.81 8.33
C ASP A 427 21.26 -5.39 9.46
N PHE A 428 20.00 -4.96 9.52
CA PHE A 428 18.94 -5.57 10.28
C PHE A 428 17.93 -6.20 9.30
N GLY A 429 17.71 -7.50 9.40
CA GLY A 429 16.72 -8.22 8.61
C GLY A 429 15.61 -8.77 9.50
N TYR A 430 14.35 -8.55 9.11
CA TYR A 430 13.19 -9.03 9.87
C TYR A 430 13.20 -10.55 10.04
N GLY A 431 13.45 -11.30 8.97
CA GLY A 431 13.49 -12.76 9.01
C GLY A 431 14.59 -13.37 9.89
N HIS A 432 15.61 -12.58 10.24
CA HIS A 432 16.69 -13.01 11.14
C HIS A 432 16.45 -12.58 12.59
N ALA A 433 15.78 -11.45 12.79
CA ALA A 433 15.59 -10.87 14.12
C ALA A 433 14.35 -11.40 14.84
N PHE A 434 13.31 -11.72 14.08
CA PHE A 434 12.05 -12.23 14.59
C PHE A 434 11.81 -13.65 14.06
N THR A 435 11.48 -14.57 14.96
CA THR A 435 11.16 -15.96 14.62
C THR A 435 9.76 -16.15 14.07
N GLU A 436 8.91 -15.15 14.26
CA GLU A 436 7.55 -15.13 13.74
C GLU A 436 7.52 -14.64 12.30
N ALA A 437 6.82 -15.37 11.43
CA ALA A 437 6.58 -14.92 10.06
C ALA A 437 5.69 -13.67 10.06
N SER A 438 6.10 -12.62 9.36
CA SER A 438 5.27 -11.43 9.16
C SER A 438 3.93 -11.81 8.55
N PRO A 439 2.79 -11.39 9.12
CA PRO A 439 1.49 -11.61 8.51
C PRO A 439 1.43 -10.95 7.13
N GLU A 440 0.58 -11.48 6.27
CA GLU A 440 0.32 -10.86 4.97
C GLU A 440 -0.44 -9.53 5.18
N ALA A 441 -0.16 -8.53 4.35
CA ALA A 441 -0.72 -7.19 4.52
C ALA A 441 -2.26 -7.18 4.57
N TYR A 442 -2.92 -8.01 3.77
CA TYR A 442 -4.38 -8.11 3.77
C TYR A 442 -4.95 -8.74 5.04
N GLU A 443 -4.24 -9.65 5.72
CA GLU A 443 -4.66 -10.14 7.04
C GLU A 443 -4.80 -8.97 8.02
N ARG A 444 -3.78 -8.12 8.09
CA ARG A 444 -3.78 -6.95 8.97
C ARG A 444 -4.90 -5.98 8.61
N LEU A 445 -5.04 -5.65 7.34
CA LEU A 445 -6.04 -4.67 6.88
C LEU A 445 -7.47 -5.18 7.09
N ILE A 446 -7.77 -6.44 6.82
CA ILE A 446 -9.09 -7.03 7.08
C ILE A 446 -9.39 -7.00 8.59
N LEU A 447 -8.44 -7.40 9.43
CA LEU A 447 -8.63 -7.35 10.87
C LEU A 447 -8.91 -5.92 11.36
N ASP A 448 -8.17 -4.94 10.88
CA ASP A 448 -8.36 -3.54 11.24
C ASP A 448 -9.74 -2.99 10.80
N VAL A 449 -10.25 -3.43 9.64
CA VAL A 449 -11.63 -3.12 9.22
C VAL A 449 -12.64 -3.69 10.21
N LEU A 450 -12.48 -4.95 10.58
CA LEU A 450 -13.42 -5.62 11.51
C LEU A 450 -13.35 -5.04 12.93
N LEU A 451 -12.19 -4.57 13.34
CA LEU A 451 -11.99 -3.87 14.61
C LEU A 451 -12.44 -2.40 14.57
N GLY A 452 -12.60 -1.82 13.38
CA GLY A 452 -12.83 -0.39 13.22
C GLY A 452 -11.62 0.47 13.60
N ASP A 453 -10.42 -0.02 13.32
CA ASP A 453 -9.15 0.66 13.62
C ASP A 453 -8.51 1.17 12.32
N PRO A 454 -8.71 2.43 11.93
CA PRO A 454 -8.37 2.94 10.62
C PRO A 454 -6.99 3.61 10.45
N PRO A 455 -5.96 3.50 11.34
CA PRO A 455 -4.70 4.24 11.20
C PRO A 455 -3.93 3.91 9.92
N LEU A 456 -4.09 2.70 9.37
CA LEU A 456 -3.43 2.23 8.16
C LEU A 456 -4.24 2.48 6.87
N PHE A 457 -5.35 3.20 6.96
CA PHE A 457 -6.21 3.50 5.82
C PHE A 457 -6.18 4.99 5.51
N PRO A 458 -5.84 5.39 4.26
CA PRO A 458 -5.86 6.79 3.88
C PRO A 458 -7.28 7.39 4.00
N ARG A 459 -7.36 8.63 4.46
CA ARG A 459 -8.60 9.42 4.35
C ARG A 459 -8.77 9.93 2.92
N HIS A 460 -9.98 10.38 2.60
CA HIS A 460 -10.24 11.03 1.30
C HIS A 460 -9.37 12.27 1.10
N GLN A 461 -9.09 13.06 2.16
CA GLN A 461 -8.21 14.22 2.11
C GLN A 461 -6.80 13.86 1.64
N GLU A 462 -6.22 12.76 2.15
CA GLU A 462 -4.90 12.28 1.74
C GLU A 462 -4.90 11.89 0.25
N VAL A 463 -5.96 11.21 -0.20
CA VAL A 463 -6.14 10.83 -1.62
C VAL A 463 -6.24 12.07 -2.51
N GLU A 464 -7.05 13.06 -2.12
CA GLU A 464 -7.20 14.31 -2.87
C GLU A 464 -5.90 15.12 -2.91
N LEU A 465 -5.18 15.22 -1.79
CA LEU A 465 -3.87 15.89 -1.74
C LEU A 465 -2.85 15.21 -2.65
N SER A 466 -2.87 13.88 -2.70
CA SER A 466 -2.01 13.11 -3.60
C SER A 466 -2.31 13.40 -5.07
N TRP A 467 -3.57 13.53 -5.45
CA TRP A 467 -3.96 13.94 -6.81
C TRP A 467 -3.58 15.40 -7.11
N LYS A 468 -3.70 16.33 -6.15
CA LYS A 468 -3.23 17.71 -6.32
C LYS A 468 -1.74 17.80 -6.60
N ILE A 469 -0.95 16.86 -6.08
CA ILE A 469 0.49 16.77 -6.37
C ILE A 469 0.71 16.25 -7.79
N LEU A 470 -0.01 15.19 -8.18
CA LEU A 470 0.26 14.47 -9.42
C LEU A 470 -0.39 15.14 -10.66
N ASP A 471 -1.60 15.67 -10.55
CA ASP A 471 -2.34 16.21 -11.70
C ASP A 471 -1.54 17.24 -12.53
N PRO A 472 -0.81 18.21 -11.94
CA PRO A 472 0.00 19.15 -12.72
C PRO A 472 1.12 18.46 -13.51
N ILE A 473 1.69 17.37 -12.98
CA ILE A 473 2.73 16.58 -13.67
C ILE A 473 2.12 15.84 -14.86
N GLU A 474 0.98 15.21 -14.67
CA GLU A 474 0.25 14.49 -15.71
C GLU A 474 -0.20 15.43 -16.83
N GLU A 475 -0.68 16.63 -16.49
CA GLU A 475 -1.06 17.65 -17.46
C GLU A 475 0.16 18.14 -18.25
N PHE A 476 1.28 18.38 -17.57
CA PHE A 476 2.54 18.72 -18.24
C PHE A 476 2.96 17.63 -19.23
N TRP A 477 2.93 16.35 -18.81
CA TRP A 477 3.33 15.24 -19.67
C TRP A 477 2.43 15.05 -20.89
N ARG A 478 1.14 15.39 -20.81
CA ARG A 478 0.24 15.37 -21.99
C ARG A 478 0.69 16.33 -23.09
N THR A 479 1.41 17.39 -22.76
CA THR A 479 1.95 18.37 -23.72
C THR A 479 3.28 17.93 -24.30
N GLN A 480 3.89 16.88 -23.77
CA GLN A 480 5.16 16.34 -24.25
C GLN A 480 4.93 15.21 -25.25
N GLY A 481 5.91 14.98 -26.12
CA GLY A 481 5.86 13.87 -27.08
C GLY A 481 5.96 12.48 -26.43
N GLN A 482 6.41 11.50 -27.22
CA GLN A 482 6.62 10.13 -26.74
C GLN A 482 7.56 10.09 -25.53
N PRO A 483 7.25 9.25 -24.52
CA PRO A 483 8.18 8.97 -23.43
C PRO A 483 9.52 8.43 -23.93
N GLU A 484 10.59 8.76 -23.23
CA GLU A 484 11.92 8.26 -23.55
C GLU A 484 11.98 6.73 -23.43
N GLN A 485 12.63 6.06 -24.38
CA GLN A 485 12.79 4.60 -24.33
C GLN A 485 13.95 4.21 -23.39
N TYR A 486 13.77 3.15 -22.61
CA TYR A 486 14.83 2.57 -21.81
C TYR A 486 14.91 1.04 -22.01
N ARG A 487 16.11 0.49 -21.90
CA ARG A 487 16.33 -0.96 -22.06
C ARG A 487 15.81 -1.73 -20.84
N PRO A 488 15.18 -2.91 -21.05
CA PRO A 488 14.82 -3.79 -19.95
C PRO A 488 16.06 -4.19 -19.15
N GLY A 489 15.89 -4.38 -17.83
CA GLY A 489 16.98 -4.71 -16.92
C GLY A 489 17.86 -3.54 -16.50
N THR A 490 17.62 -2.35 -17.00
CA THR A 490 18.29 -1.10 -16.55
C THR A 490 17.51 -0.43 -15.42
N TRP A 491 17.93 0.79 -15.04
CA TRP A 491 17.27 1.57 -13.98
C TRP A 491 16.46 2.74 -14.50
N GLY A 492 16.02 2.69 -15.75
CA GLY A 492 15.15 3.68 -16.36
C GLY A 492 15.84 4.53 -17.43
N PRO A 493 15.15 5.57 -17.93
CA PRO A 493 15.65 6.44 -18.96
C PRO A 493 16.79 7.35 -18.48
N ALA A 494 17.60 7.87 -19.42
CA ALA A 494 18.71 8.76 -19.11
C ALA A 494 18.24 10.06 -18.44
N SER A 495 17.09 10.57 -18.82
CA SER A 495 16.48 11.77 -18.22
C SER A 495 16.23 11.61 -16.71
N ALA A 496 16.02 10.40 -16.22
CA ALA A 496 15.89 10.14 -14.79
C ALA A 496 17.22 10.32 -14.04
N ASP A 497 18.34 9.90 -14.65
CA ASP A 497 19.68 10.14 -14.08
C ASP A 497 20.04 11.63 -14.12
N GLU A 498 19.70 12.32 -15.20
CA GLU A 498 19.91 13.77 -15.34
C GLU A 498 19.15 14.58 -14.29
N LEU A 499 17.96 14.10 -13.88
CA LEU A 499 17.14 14.76 -12.86
C LEU A 499 17.93 14.93 -11.55
N LEU A 500 18.64 13.91 -11.11
CA LEU A 500 19.48 13.98 -9.90
C LEU A 500 20.85 14.62 -10.18
N ALA A 501 21.43 14.41 -11.37
CA ALA A 501 22.73 14.94 -11.74
C ALA A 501 22.75 16.48 -11.75
N ARG A 502 21.65 17.15 -12.08
CA ARG A 502 21.50 18.60 -11.98
C ARG A 502 21.71 19.12 -10.57
N ASP A 503 21.38 18.33 -9.57
CA ASP A 503 21.58 18.64 -8.15
C ASP A 503 22.90 18.06 -7.60
N GLY A 504 23.78 17.53 -8.48
CA GLY A 504 25.03 16.87 -8.09
C GLY A 504 24.85 15.53 -7.37
N ARG A 505 23.75 14.86 -7.60
CA ARG A 505 23.35 13.59 -6.96
C ARG A 505 23.17 12.46 -7.97
N THR A 506 23.09 11.25 -7.45
CA THR A 506 22.85 10.05 -8.25
C THR A 506 21.81 9.16 -7.57
N TRP A 507 21.07 8.40 -8.39
CA TRP A 507 20.19 7.37 -7.85
C TRP A 507 20.99 6.27 -7.17
N ARG A 508 20.50 5.87 -6.01
CA ARG A 508 20.96 4.63 -5.41
C ARG A 508 20.57 3.46 -6.34
N ARG A 509 21.48 2.53 -6.51
CA ARG A 509 21.21 1.24 -7.17
C ARG A 509 21.04 0.20 -6.06
N PRO A 510 19.82 -0.29 -5.83
CA PRO A 510 19.51 -1.22 -4.75
C PRO A 510 20.21 -2.56 -4.90
#